data_c2bef8a45d4cf561e88410c2c36735d9
#
_entry.id   c2bef8a45d4cf561e88410c2c36735d9
#
_cell.length_a   1.000
_cell.length_b   1.000
_cell.length_c   1.000
_cell.angle_alpha   90.00
_cell.angle_beta   90.00
_cell.angle_gamma   90.00
#
_symmetry.space_group_name_H-M   'P 1'
#
loop_
_entity.id
_entity.type
_entity.pdbx_description
1 polymer ?
#
loop_
_entity_poly.entity_id
_entity_poly.type
_entity_poly.pdbx_seq_one_letter_code
_entity_poly.pdbx_strand_id
1 'polypeptide(L)'
;MGSTGEVGASWDAEYRRGRYAGESPIAFVETILTMLRAETTLWEGRGLYIGCGNGRNYLPLVDAGATLDGIDLSLEAIRQLVQRRPDVARRLSVGDFRGPHLMPRRFDYLIAIQVFQHGNGNALSAAFAQAATFLQPGGLLFVRINSAATQIYHRHTVVERDRFGGLTVRYDDGPKTGLLIHFASREGLLARAGAAFEVVRDPQEVVMQRDAPKTGTWAQWEAVWRRRVPVDDQPAVSAGVAG
;
A
#
# COMPACT_ATOMS: atom_id res chain seq x y z
N MET A 1 2.67 12.08 17.21
CA MET A 1 2.39 10.83 16.45
C MET A 1 1.81 9.85 17.45
N GLY A 2 0.61 9.32 17.20
CA GLY A 2 0.14 8.16 17.97
C GLY A 2 1.15 7.02 17.83
N SER A 3 1.38 6.25 18.89
CA SER A 3 2.26 5.08 18.83
C SER A 3 1.68 4.05 17.84
N THR A 4 2.52 3.19 17.27
CA THR A 4 2.08 2.09 16.40
C THR A 4 0.98 1.25 17.08
N GLY A 5 1.05 1.09 18.42
CA GLY A 5 0.05 0.40 19.22
C GLY A 5 -1.33 1.10 19.22
N GLU A 6 -1.37 2.41 19.31
CA GLU A 6 -2.63 3.18 19.26
C GLU A 6 -3.30 3.09 17.88
N VAL A 7 -2.51 3.13 16.81
CA VAL A 7 -3.03 2.94 15.45
C VAL A 7 -3.59 1.53 15.27
N GLY A 8 -2.87 0.49 15.72
CA GLY A 8 -3.33 -0.89 15.69
C GLY A 8 -4.65 -1.10 16.45
N ALA A 9 -4.74 -0.55 17.67
CA ALA A 9 -5.96 -0.62 18.49
C ALA A 9 -7.16 0.08 17.83
N SER A 10 -6.94 1.21 17.14
CA SER A 10 -7.97 1.90 16.38
C SER A 10 -8.51 1.02 15.24
N TRP A 11 -7.63 0.36 14.50
CA TRP A 11 -8.04 -0.56 13.43
C TRP A 11 -8.72 -1.81 13.97
N ASP A 12 -8.26 -2.38 15.09
CA ASP A 12 -8.94 -3.49 15.77
C ASP A 12 -10.41 -3.14 16.08
N ALA A 13 -10.65 -1.92 16.59
CA ALA A 13 -12.01 -1.47 16.86
C ALA A 13 -12.86 -1.38 15.59
N GLU A 14 -12.31 -0.91 14.46
CA GLU A 14 -13.01 -0.83 13.18
C GLU A 14 -13.36 -2.24 12.65
N TYR A 15 -12.43 -3.19 12.70
CA TYR A 15 -12.71 -4.56 12.24
C TYR A 15 -13.74 -5.27 13.11
N ARG A 16 -13.75 -5.06 14.43
CA ARG A 16 -14.81 -5.58 15.33
C ARG A 16 -16.20 -5.01 15.00
N ARG A 17 -16.27 -3.80 14.45
CA ARG A 17 -17.52 -3.18 13.97
C ARG A 17 -17.94 -3.66 12.57
N GLY A 18 -17.26 -4.64 12.01
CA GLY A 18 -17.56 -5.18 10.69
C GLY A 18 -16.99 -4.41 9.51
N ARG A 19 -15.93 -3.62 9.72
CA ARG A 19 -15.26 -2.90 8.62
C ARG A 19 -14.85 -3.88 7.51
N TYR A 20 -15.21 -3.53 6.26
CA TYR A 20 -14.96 -4.31 5.05
C TYR A 20 -15.61 -5.71 5.02
N ALA A 21 -16.49 -6.05 5.97
CA ALA A 21 -17.21 -7.33 5.94
C ALA A 21 -18.17 -7.37 4.74
N GLY A 22 -18.02 -8.39 3.91
CA GLY A 22 -18.89 -8.58 2.72
C GLY A 22 -18.66 -7.60 1.57
N GLU A 23 -17.71 -6.67 1.68
CA GLU A 23 -17.38 -5.76 0.57
C GLU A 23 -16.59 -6.48 -0.53
N SER A 24 -16.94 -6.23 -1.78
CA SER A 24 -16.19 -6.71 -2.94
C SER A 24 -14.77 -6.14 -2.99
N PRO A 25 -13.81 -6.84 -3.60
CA PRO A 25 -12.48 -6.30 -3.86
C PRO A 25 -12.58 -5.04 -4.74
N ILE A 26 -11.61 -4.16 -4.62
CA ILE A 26 -11.54 -2.98 -5.48
C ILE A 26 -11.02 -3.37 -6.88
N ALA A 27 -11.39 -2.59 -7.90
CA ALA A 27 -11.00 -2.84 -9.29
C ALA A 27 -9.46 -2.89 -9.50
N PHE A 28 -8.67 -2.20 -8.67
CA PHE A 28 -7.21 -2.23 -8.74
C PHE A 28 -6.61 -3.63 -8.55
N VAL A 29 -7.34 -4.56 -7.90
CA VAL A 29 -6.94 -5.97 -7.76
C VAL A 29 -6.79 -6.64 -9.12
N GLU A 30 -7.70 -6.37 -10.07
CA GLU A 30 -7.61 -6.90 -11.43
C GLU A 30 -6.40 -6.34 -12.20
N THR A 31 -6.09 -5.05 -11.99
CA THR A 31 -4.87 -4.44 -12.54
C THR A 31 -3.62 -5.16 -12.03
N ILE A 32 -3.55 -5.41 -10.71
CA ILE A 32 -2.44 -6.13 -10.08
C ILE A 32 -2.29 -7.53 -10.69
N LEU A 33 -3.37 -8.30 -10.77
CA LEU A 33 -3.36 -9.65 -11.36
C LEU A 33 -2.89 -9.63 -12.81
N THR A 34 -3.42 -8.72 -13.62
CA THR A 34 -3.04 -8.58 -15.03
C THR A 34 -1.54 -8.32 -15.17
N MET A 35 -0.99 -7.40 -14.38
CA MET A 35 0.42 -7.03 -14.45
C MET A 35 1.34 -8.15 -13.94
N LEU A 36 0.97 -8.83 -12.85
CA LEU A 36 1.76 -9.96 -12.34
C LEU A 36 1.80 -11.12 -13.34
N ARG A 37 0.66 -11.44 -13.97
CA ARG A 37 0.59 -12.53 -14.99
C ARG A 37 1.33 -12.20 -16.27
N ALA A 38 1.53 -10.94 -16.60
CA ALA A 38 2.28 -10.51 -17.77
C ALA A 38 3.79 -10.80 -17.66
N GLU A 39 4.32 -11.00 -16.44
CA GLU A 39 5.73 -11.28 -16.19
C GLU A 39 5.86 -12.57 -15.36
N THR A 40 6.30 -13.66 -16.00
CA THR A 40 6.39 -15.02 -15.38
C THR A 40 7.19 -14.99 -14.08
N THR A 41 8.33 -14.27 -14.05
CA THR A 41 9.18 -14.16 -12.85
C THR A 41 8.47 -13.51 -11.67
N LEU A 42 7.57 -12.57 -11.92
CA LEU A 42 6.75 -11.93 -10.87
C LEU A 42 5.60 -12.84 -10.47
N TRP A 43 4.96 -13.53 -11.43
CA TRP A 43 3.84 -14.41 -11.15
C TRP A 43 4.25 -15.63 -10.31
N GLU A 44 5.39 -16.22 -10.62
CA GLU A 44 5.99 -17.34 -9.87
C GLU A 44 6.72 -16.86 -8.59
N GLY A 45 6.98 -15.57 -8.50
CA GLY A 45 7.65 -14.93 -7.39
C GLY A 45 6.78 -14.83 -6.14
N ARG A 46 7.37 -14.30 -5.07
CA ARG A 46 6.72 -14.10 -3.77
C ARG A 46 6.47 -12.63 -3.49
N GLY A 47 5.22 -12.29 -3.16
CA GLY A 47 4.82 -10.94 -2.79
C GLY A 47 4.58 -10.75 -1.31
N LEU A 48 4.52 -9.47 -0.91
CA LEU A 48 4.04 -9.05 0.40
C LEU A 48 2.89 -8.04 0.24
N TYR A 49 1.76 -8.34 0.87
CA TYR A 49 0.65 -7.40 0.98
C TYR A 49 0.75 -6.66 2.33
N ILE A 50 1.07 -5.38 2.26
CA ILE A 50 1.15 -4.49 3.42
C ILE A 50 -0.24 -3.95 3.72
N GLY A 51 -0.75 -4.16 4.94
CA GLY A 51 -2.10 -3.82 5.35
C GLY A 51 -3.15 -4.71 4.70
N CYS A 52 -2.94 -6.05 4.79
CA CYS A 52 -3.82 -7.03 4.15
C CYS A 52 -5.23 -7.08 4.78
N GLY A 53 -5.42 -6.48 5.94
CA GLY A 53 -6.68 -6.39 6.63
C GLY A 53 -7.32 -7.76 6.87
N ASN A 54 -8.64 -7.80 6.83
CA ASN A 54 -9.41 -9.04 6.91
C ASN A 54 -9.50 -9.80 5.55
N GLY A 55 -8.67 -9.43 4.55
CA GLY A 55 -8.52 -10.16 3.30
C GLY A 55 -9.40 -9.73 2.13
N ARG A 56 -10.12 -8.61 2.23
CA ARG A 56 -10.98 -8.11 1.15
C ARG A 56 -10.31 -8.11 -0.23
N ASN A 57 -9.10 -7.56 -0.31
CA ASN A 57 -8.31 -7.48 -1.55
C ASN A 57 -7.20 -8.55 -1.62
N TYR A 58 -6.78 -9.09 -0.48
CA TYR A 58 -5.74 -10.10 -0.36
C TYR A 58 -6.20 -11.47 -0.88
N LEU A 59 -7.39 -11.94 -0.44
CA LEU A 59 -7.89 -13.26 -0.80
C LEU A 59 -8.10 -13.44 -2.30
N PRO A 60 -8.67 -12.51 -3.07
CA PRO A 60 -8.79 -12.66 -4.52
C PRO A 60 -7.46 -12.87 -5.25
N LEU A 61 -6.37 -12.26 -4.76
CA LEU A 61 -5.03 -12.48 -5.31
C LEU A 61 -4.52 -13.89 -5.02
N VAL A 62 -4.71 -14.36 -3.79
CA VAL A 62 -4.33 -15.73 -3.38
C VAL A 62 -5.17 -16.78 -4.14
N ASP A 63 -6.48 -16.55 -4.27
CA ASP A 63 -7.39 -17.44 -5.00
C ASP A 63 -7.06 -17.52 -6.49
N ALA A 64 -6.50 -16.46 -7.04
CA ALA A 64 -5.99 -16.44 -8.41
C ALA A 64 -4.64 -17.17 -8.60
N GLY A 65 -4.00 -17.61 -7.50
CA GLY A 65 -2.74 -18.36 -7.50
C GLY A 65 -1.49 -17.56 -7.09
N ALA A 66 -1.62 -16.29 -6.69
CA ALA A 66 -0.46 -15.50 -6.28
C ALA A 66 0.17 -16.04 -4.97
N THR A 67 1.49 -16.18 -4.96
CA THR A 67 2.25 -16.51 -3.73
C THR A 67 2.45 -15.24 -2.92
N LEU A 68 1.60 -15.03 -1.89
CA LEU A 68 1.48 -13.75 -1.22
C LEU A 68 1.52 -13.90 0.31
N ASP A 69 2.46 -13.22 0.96
CA ASP A 69 2.45 -13.00 2.40
C ASP A 69 1.58 -11.80 2.74
N GLY A 70 1.06 -11.73 3.95
CA GLY A 70 0.28 -10.60 4.43
C GLY A 70 0.78 -10.09 5.78
N ILE A 71 0.77 -8.77 5.95
CA ILE A 71 1.04 -8.13 7.24
C ILE A 71 -0.01 -7.04 7.50
N ASP A 72 -0.51 -6.97 8.73
CA ASP A 72 -1.40 -5.90 9.19
C ASP A 72 -1.09 -5.51 10.64
N LEU A 73 -1.34 -4.26 11.00
CA LEU A 73 -1.25 -3.78 12.39
C LEU A 73 -2.36 -4.34 13.27
N SER A 74 -3.50 -4.65 12.69
CA SER A 74 -4.68 -5.14 13.42
C SER A 74 -4.61 -6.65 13.63
N LEU A 75 -4.48 -7.04 14.88
CA LEU A 75 -4.61 -8.44 15.30
C LEU A 75 -6.02 -8.97 14.97
N GLU A 76 -7.04 -8.15 15.15
CA GLU A 76 -8.43 -8.52 14.86
C GLU A 76 -8.65 -8.81 13.37
N ALA A 77 -8.09 -7.97 12.48
CA ALA A 77 -8.15 -8.21 11.05
C ALA A 77 -7.53 -9.56 10.66
N ILE A 78 -6.34 -9.84 11.17
CA ILE A 78 -5.65 -11.12 10.91
C ILE A 78 -6.44 -12.30 11.47
N ARG A 79 -7.02 -12.19 12.68
CA ARG A 79 -7.89 -13.25 13.23
C ARG A 79 -9.09 -13.54 12.33
N GLN A 80 -9.79 -12.51 11.86
CA GLN A 80 -10.91 -12.66 10.93
C GLN A 80 -10.50 -13.31 9.62
N LEU A 81 -9.32 -12.93 9.09
CA LEU A 81 -8.77 -13.51 7.87
C LEU A 81 -8.43 -15.00 8.06
N VAL A 82 -7.73 -15.36 9.14
CA VAL A 82 -7.38 -16.75 9.46
C VAL A 82 -8.64 -17.60 9.71
N GLN A 83 -9.65 -17.05 10.38
CA GLN A 83 -10.90 -17.76 10.62
C GLN A 83 -11.62 -18.12 9.31
N ARG A 84 -11.59 -17.25 8.29
CA ARG A 84 -12.20 -17.50 6.97
C ARG A 84 -11.34 -18.42 6.08
N ARG A 85 -10.02 -18.30 6.20
CA ARG A 85 -9.04 -18.99 5.36
C ARG A 85 -7.85 -19.49 6.21
N PRO A 86 -8.04 -20.61 6.94
CA PRO A 86 -6.98 -21.19 7.79
C PRO A 86 -5.72 -21.59 7.03
N ASP A 87 -5.84 -21.92 5.77
CA ASP A 87 -4.74 -22.32 4.87
C ASP A 87 -3.69 -21.22 4.66
N VAL A 88 -4.08 -19.94 4.76
CA VAL A 88 -3.13 -18.82 4.61
C VAL A 88 -2.45 -18.40 5.93
N ALA A 89 -2.84 -18.97 7.07
CA ALA A 89 -2.40 -18.54 8.41
C ALA A 89 -0.87 -18.42 8.54
N ARG A 90 -0.11 -19.34 7.94
CA ARG A 90 1.36 -19.35 8.00
C ARG A 90 2.02 -18.25 7.19
N ARG A 91 1.27 -17.58 6.32
CA ARG A 91 1.73 -16.45 5.49
C ARG A 91 1.37 -15.10 6.07
N LEU A 92 0.66 -15.06 7.21
CA LEU A 92 0.15 -13.83 7.81
C LEU A 92 0.95 -13.46 9.05
N SER A 93 1.18 -12.16 9.22
CA SER A 93 1.87 -11.58 10.37
C SER A 93 1.10 -10.38 10.92
N VAL A 94 1.15 -10.19 12.24
CA VAL A 94 0.67 -8.97 12.91
C VAL A 94 1.86 -8.08 13.20
N GLY A 95 1.82 -6.83 12.75
CA GLY A 95 2.88 -5.87 13.04
C GLY A 95 2.99 -4.72 12.05
N ASP A 96 3.89 -3.80 12.36
CA ASP A 96 4.26 -2.71 11.47
C ASP A 96 5.25 -3.23 10.40
N PHE A 97 4.93 -3.04 9.13
CA PHE A 97 5.82 -3.44 8.03
C PHE A 97 7.19 -2.73 8.08
N ARG A 98 7.29 -1.60 8.80
CA ARG A 98 8.54 -0.88 9.05
C ARG A 98 9.39 -1.51 10.15
N GLY A 99 8.85 -2.49 10.86
CA GLY A 99 9.55 -3.18 11.93
C GLY A 99 10.61 -4.18 11.43
N PRO A 100 11.56 -4.56 12.30
CA PRO A 100 12.70 -5.41 11.94
C PRO A 100 12.32 -6.87 11.64
N HIS A 101 11.12 -7.29 11.97
CA HIS A 101 10.68 -8.70 11.86
C HIS A 101 10.51 -9.20 10.41
N LEU A 102 10.46 -8.29 9.43
CA LEU A 102 10.45 -8.66 8.00
C LEU A 102 11.87 -8.74 7.40
N MET A 103 12.89 -8.28 8.09
CA MET A 103 14.28 -8.37 7.64
C MET A 103 14.85 -9.78 7.91
N PRO A 104 15.63 -10.38 7.03
CA PRO A 104 16.21 -9.86 5.78
C PRO A 104 15.46 -10.28 4.50
N ARG A 105 14.15 -10.57 4.59
CA ARG A 105 13.38 -11.09 3.44
C ARG A 105 13.22 -10.02 2.36
N ARG A 106 13.36 -10.43 1.09
CA ARG A 106 13.03 -9.62 -0.09
C ARG A 106 11.93 -10.31 -0.88
N PHE A 107 11.12 -9.49 -1.55
CA PHE A 107 9.94 -9.89 -2.30
C PHE A 107 10.04 -9.45 -3.75
N ASP A 108 9.42 -10.18 -4.64
CA ASP A 108 9.37 -9.87 -6.06
C ASP A 108 8.32 -8.79 -6.36
N TYR A 109 7.32 -8.66 -5.49
CA TYR A 109 6.35 -7.56 -5.55
C TYR A 109 5.80 -7.20 -4.18
N LEU A 110 5.42 -5.92 -4.03
CA LEU A 110 4.74 -5.37 -2.85
C LEU A 110 3.40 -4.76 -3.25
N ILE A 111 2.41 -4.92 -2.39
CA ILE A 111 1.08 -4.33 -2.56
C ILE A 111 0.76 -3.51 -1.30
N ALA A 112 0.45 -2.23 -1.48
CA ALA A 112 0.09 -1.31 -0.40
C ALA A 112 -1.17 -0.52 -0.79
N ILE A 113 -2.34 -1.05 -0.44
CA ILE A 113 -3.63 -0.42 -0.71
C ILE A 113 -4.13 0.29 0.54
N GLN A 114 -4.20 1.62 0.48
CA GLN A 114 -4.68 2.50 1.57
C GLN A 114 -3.85 2.40 2.87
N VAL A 115 -2.57 2.13 2.77
CA VAL A 115 -1.66 1.99 3.92
C VAL A 115 -0.69 3.16 4.04
N PHE A 116 0.01 3.53 2.96
CA PHE A 116 1.08 4.53 3.00
C PHE A 116 0.62 5.94 3.36
N GLN A 117 -0.69 6.19 3.32
CA GLN A 117 -1.30 7.46 3.73
C GLN A 117 -1.35 7.69 5.25
N HIS A 118 -1.05 6.68 6.07
CA HIS A 118 -1.07 6.82 7.52
C HIS A 118 0.18 7.53 8.02
N GLY A 119 -0.01 8.73 8.58
CA GLY A 119 1.02 9.64 9.00
C GLY A 119 1.05 10.93 8.17
N ASN A 120 2.19 11.58 8.14
CA ASN A 120 2.44 12.83 7.38
C ASN A 120 3.28 12.56 6.11
N GLY A 121 3.63 13.63 5.38
CA GLY A 121 4.44 13.52 4.16
C GLY A 121 5.80 12.83 4.37
N ASN A 122 6.44 13.00 5.53
CA ASN A 122 7.70 12.31 5.87
C ASN A 122 7.46 10.81 6.11
N ALA A 123 6.35 10.45 6.76
CA ALA A 123 5.97 9.04 6.95
C ALA A 123 5.72 8.35 5.60
N LEU A 124 5.11 9.04 4.63
CA LEU A 124 4.95 8.54 3.27
C LEU A 124 6.30 8.33 2.58
N SER A 125 7.25 9.29 2.71
CA SER A 125 8.60 9.14 2.17
C SER A 125 9.33 7.93 2.78
N ALA A 126 9.22 7.75 4.09
CA ALA A 126 9.79 6.60 4.79
C ALA A 126 9.16 5.26 4.33
N ALA A 127 7.86 5.25 4.02
CA ALA A 127 7.18 4.06 3.49
C ALA A 127 7.73 3.64 2.11
N PHE A 128 7.97 4.59 1.21
CA PHE A 128 8.62 4.32 -0.09
C PHE A 128 10.05 3.81 0.09
N ALA A 129 10.84 4.46 0.96
CA ALA A 129 12.20 4.03 1.25
C ALA A 129 12.24 2.60 1.82
N GLN A 130 11.34 2.30 2.76
CA GLN A 130 11.23 0.95 3.34
C GLN A 130 10.78 -0.08 2.30
N ALA A 131 9.82 0.25 1.44
CA ALA A 131 9.40 -0.62 0.34
C ALA A 131 10.56 -0.97 -0.59
N ALA A 132 11.44 0.00 -0.89
CA ALA A 132 12.63 -0.26 -1.71
C ALA A 132 13.58 -1.27 -1.05
N THR A 133 13.67 -1.33 0.29
CA THR A 133 14.52 -2.32 0.96
C THR A 133 13.95 -3.74 0.92
N PHE A 134 12.62 -3.86 0.86
CA PHE A 134 11.95 -5.16 0.82
C PHE A 134 11.80 -5.74 -0.58
N LEU A 135 11.88 -4.94 -1.62
CA LEU A 135 11.78 -5.42 -2.99
C LEU A 135 13.13 -5.95 -3.50
N GLN A 136 13.08 -7.00 -4.30
CA GLN A 136 14.18 -7.37 -5.20
C GLN A 136 14.40 -6.26 -6.23
N PRO A 137 15.65 -6.07 -6.74
CA PRO A 137 15.85 -5.29 -7.96
C PRO A 137 14.95 -5.79 -9.08
N GLY A 138 14.26 -4.88 -9.79
CA GLY A 138 13.29 -5.23 -10.82
C GLY A 138 11.88 -5.57 -10.31
N GLY A 139 11.69 -5.73 -9.00
CA GLY A 139 10.39 -6.02 -8.39
C GLY A 139 9.39 -4.87 -8.47
N LEU A 140 8.10 -5.18 -8.41
CA LEU A 140 7.01 -4.20 -8.54
C LEU A 140 6.43 -3.76 -7.20
N LEU A 141 6.13 -2.46 -7.11
CA LEU A 141 5.39 -1.83 -6.00
C LEU A 141 4.05 -1.32 -6.51
N PHE A 142 2.96 -1.91 -6.05
CA PHE A 142 1.59 -1.48 -6.30
C PHE A 142 1.09 -0.62 -5.15
N VAL A 143 0.67 0.61 -5.41
CA VAL A 143 0.19 1.53 -4.37
C VAL A 143 -1.17 2.10 -4.74
N ARG A 144 -2.08 2.10 -3.76
CA ARG A 144 -3.28 2.93 -3.80
C ARG A 144 -3.33 3.80 -2.56
N ILE A 145 -3.46 5.12 -2.74
CA ILE A 145 -3.34 6.12 -1.67
C ILE A 145 -4.30 7.29 -1.90
N ASN A 146 -4.70 7.99 -0.83
CA ASN A 146 -5.56 9.15 -0.94
C ASN A 146 -4.95 10.27 -1.78
N SER A 147 -5.76 10.84 -2.67
CA SER A 147 -5.44 12.04 -3.45
C SER A 147 -5.79 13.32 -2.69
N ALA A 148 -4.99 14.36 -2.91
CA ALA A 148 -5.25 15.72 -2.44
C ALA A 148 -6.55 16.32 -3.03
N ALA A 149 -7.11 15.77 -4.11
CA ALA A 149 -8.40 16.15 -4.67
C ALA A 149 -9.60 15.58 -3.89
N THR A 150 -9.37 14.75 -2.86
CA THR A 150 -10.44 14.24 -1.99
C THR A 150 -11.16 15.37 -1.28
N GLN A 151 -12.48 15.44 -1.40
CA GLN A 151 -13.32 16.25 -0.52
C GLN A 151 -13.46 15.55 0.82
N ILE A 152 -12.71 16.01 1.82
CA ILE A 152 -12.65 15.33 3.12
C ILE A 152 -13.97 15.54 3.86
N TYR A 153 -14.71 14.45 4.13
CA TYR A 153 -16.06 14.50 4.68
C TYR A 153 -16.08 14.79 6.19
N HIS A 154 -15.26 14.13 6.96
CA HIS A 154 -15.20 14.28 8.41
C HIS A 154 -14.51 15.59 8.81
N ARG A 155 -14.87 16.12 9.97
CA ARG A 155 -14.16 17.29 10.53
C ARG A 155 -12.69 16.95 10.72
N HIS A 156 -11.85 17.91 10.39
CA HIS A 156 -10.42 17.72 10.41
C HIS A 156 -9.67 19.04 10.57
N THR A 157 -8.47 18.96 11.10
CA THR A 157 -7.51 20.05 11.15
C THR A 157 -6.39 19.75 10.16
N VAL A 158 -6.12 20.67 9.24
CA VAL A 158 -4.92 20.57 8.36
C VAL A 158 -3.70 20.88 9.21
N VAL A 159 -2.81 19.91 9.36
CA VAL A 159 -1.60 20.04 10.19
C VAL A 159 -0.33 20.28 9.37
N GLU A 160 -0.37 19.95 8.08
CA GLU A 160 0.76 20.10 7.17
C GLU A 160 0.28 20.32 5.75
N ARG A 161 0.97 21.19 4.99
CA ARG A 161 0.93 21.22 3.52
C ARG A 161 2.35 21.06 3.02
N ASP A 162 2.57 20.10 2.15
CA ASP A 162 3.89 19.88 1.61
C ASP A 162 4.14 20.73 0.35
N ARG A 163 5.41 20.85 -0.03
CA ARG A 163 5.84 21.63 -1.21
C ARG A 163 5.34 21.08 -2.55
N PHE A 164 4.76 19.90 -2.57
CA PHE A 164 4.25 19.24 -3.76
C PHE A 164 2.73 19.37 -3.91
N GLY A 165 2.06 20.13 -3.04
CA GLY A 165 0.61 20.30 -3.06
C GLY A 165 -0.17 19.22 -2.30
N GLY A 166 0.51 18.29 -1.62
CA GLY A 166 -0.12 17.36 -0.70
C GLY A 166 -0.47 18.00 0.63
N LEU A 167 -1.36 17.39 1.40
CA LEU A 167 -1.74 17.83 2.72
C LEU A 167 -1.89 16.68 3.71
N THR A 168 -1.55 16.94 4.97
CA THR A 168 -1.81 16.04 6.09
C THR A 168 -2.88 16.62 6.97
N VAL A 169 -3.89 15.82 7.30
CA VAL A 169 -4.93 16.20 8.25
C VAL A 169 -4.89 15.31 9.48
N ARG A 170 -5.28 15.89 10.61
CA ARG A 170 -5.71 15.14 11.79
C ARG A 170 -7.24 15.12 11.78
N TYR A 171 -7.84 13.94 11.85
CA TYR A 171 -9.27 13.83 11.97
C TYR A 171 -9.74 14.21 13.38
N ASP A 172 -10.73 15.08 13.46
CA ASP A 172 -11.31 15.58 14.72
C ASP A 172 -12.59 14.80 15.09
N ASP A 173 -13.18 14.05 14.14
CA ASP A 173 -14.31 13.15 14.37
C ASP A 173 -14.27 11.91 13.46
N GLY A 174 -15.26 11.02 13.66
CA GLY A 174 -15.42 9.80 12.88
C GLY A 174 -14.46 8.67 13.24
N PRO A 175 -14.43 7.62 12.42
CA PRO A 175 -13.69 6.38 12.74
C PRO A 175 -12.17 6.55 12.83
N LYS A 176 -11.64 7.64 12.31
CA LYS A 176 -10.20 7.94 12.27
C LYS A 176 -9.80 9.08 13.21
N THR A 177 -10.65 9.41 14.19
CA THR A 177 -10.39 10.49 15.16
C THR A 177 -8.98 10.35 15.74
N GLY A 178 -8.23 11.46 15.76
CA GLY A 178 -6.85 11.54 16.25
C GLY A 178 -5.79 11.06 15.26
N LEU A 179 -6.15 10.29 14.22
CA LEU A 179 -5.18 9.80 13.24
C LEU A 179 -4.75 10.89 12.27
N LEU A 180 -3.45 10.87 11.93
CA LEU A 180 -2.89 11.66 10.85
C LEU A 180 -3.04 10.90 9.54
N ILE A 181 -3.60 11.55 8.54
CA ILE A 181 -3.76 10.99 7.18
C ILE A 181 -3.21 11.99 6.17
N HIS A 182 -2.31 11.51 5.33
CA HIS A 182 -1.75 12.27 4.22
C HIS A 182 -2.58 12.06 2.95
N PHE A 183 -2.81 13.13 2.24
CA PHE A 183 -3.45 13.19 0.93
C PHE A 183 -2.40 13.68 -0.06
N ALA A 184 -1.95 12.80 -0.93
CA ALA A 184 -0.84 13.06 -1.83
C ALA A 184 -1.28 13.78 -3.10
N SER A 185 -0.40 14.64 -3.64
CA SER A 185 -0.47 15.05 -5.03
C SER A 185 0.27 14.05 -5.94
N ARG A 186 0.05 14.12 -7.26
CA ARG A 186 0.78 13.33 -8.23
C ARG A 186 2.30 13.59 -8.15
N GLU A 187 2.67 14.87 -8.12
CA GLU A 187 4.07 15.31 -8.01
C GLU A 187 4.71 14.78 -6.71
N GLY A 188 3.96 14.82 -5.61
CA GLY A 188 4.41 14.31 -4.33
C GLY A 188 4.68 12.81 -4.34
N LEU A 189 3.89 12.02 -5.06
CA LEU A 189 4.13 10.58 -5.23
C LEU A 189 5.38 10.32 -6.07
N LEU A 190 5.50 10.98 -7.22
CA LEU A 190 6.65 10.83 -8.11
C LEU A 190 7.96 11.23 -7.42
N ALA A 191 7.95 12.34 -6.68
CA ALA A 191 9.13 12.81 -5.94
C ALA A 191 9.57 11.83 -4.84
N ARG A 192 8.62 11.17 -4.16
CA ARG A 192 8.92 10.23 -3.07
C ARG A 192 9.34 8.85 -3.56
N ALA A 193 8.84 8.40 -4.70
CA ALA A 193 9.37 7.22 -5.39
C ALA A 193 10.84 7.45 -5.79
N GLY A 194 11.15 8.67 -6.26
CA GLY A 194 12.52 9.17 -6.45
C GLY A 194 13.42 8.26 -7.26
N ALA A 195 14.71 8.25 -6.90
CA ALA A 195 15.73 7.48 -7.60
C ALA A 195 15.65 5.97 -7.37
N ALA A 196 14.93 5.51 -6.33
CA ALA A 196 14.83 4.08 -6.02
C ALA A 196 13.90 3.33 -6.98
N PHE A 197 13.00 4.06 -7.66
CA PHE A 197 11.96 3.48 -8.49
C PHE A 197 11.90 4.12 -9.87
N GLU A 198 11.41 3.37 -10.83
CA GLU A 198 10.93 3.87 -12.11
C GLU A 198 9.43 3.66 -12.24
N VAL A 199 8.77 4.53 -12.96
CA VAL A 199 7.32 4.46 -13.18
C VAL A 199 7.02 3.39 -14.21
N VAL A 200 6.18 2.40 -13.85
CA VAL A 200 5.64 1.38 -14.76
C VAL A 200 4.22 1.75 -15.18
N ARG A 201 3.41 2.18 -14.21
CA ARG A 201 2.10 2.77 -14.46
C ARG A 201 2.04 4.11 -13.73
N ASP A 202 1.89 5.16 -14.54
CA ASP A 202 1.79 6.52 -14.04
C ASP A 202 0.62 6.65 -13.05
N PRO A 203 0.73 7.48 -11.98
CA PRO A 203 -0.37 7.67 -11.05
C PRO A 203 -1.65 8.09 -11.76
N GLN A 204 -2.67 7.23 -11.69
CA GLN A 204 -4.02 7.47 -12.20
C GLN A 204 -4.92 7.87 -11.05
N GLU A 205 -5.63 9.00 -11.19
CA GLU A 205 -6.59 9.43 -10.17
C GLU A 205 -7.96 8.77 -10.39
N VAL A 206 -8.38 7.99 -9.41
CA VAL A 206 -9.72 7.36 -9.38
C VAL A 206 -10.60 8.16 -8.44
N VAL A 207 -11.64 8.79 -9.00
CA VAL A 207 -12.60 9.60 -8.25
C VAL A 207 -13.91 8.85 -8.11
N MET A 208 -14.41 8.75 -6.89
CA MET A 208 -15.67 8.07 -6.57
C MET A 208 -16.61 9.02 -5.84
N GLN A 209 -17.89 8.97 -6.19
CA GLN A 209 -18.92 9.61 -5.37
C GLN A 209 -19.08 8.84 -4.06
N ARG A 210 -19.39 9.56 -2.98
CA ARG A 210 -19.74 8.92 -1.72
C ARG A 210 -21.21 8.52 -1.73
N ASP A 211 -21.49 7.37 -1.13
CA ASP A 211 -22.86 6.94 -0.88
C ASP A 211 -23.47 7.73 0.28
N ALA A 212 -24.78 7.99 0.18
CA ALA A 212 -25.54 8.61 1.26
C ALA A 212 -25.36 7.81 2.58
N PRO A 213 -25.35 8.47 3.75
CA PRO A 213 -25.55 9.90 3.98
C PRO A 213 -24.29 10.79 3.75
N LYS A 214 -23.16 10.21 3.36
CA LYS A 214 -21.94 10.99 3.08
C LYS A 214 -22.06 11.71 1.74
N THR A 215 -21.48 12.89 1.65
CA THR A 215 -21.51 13.73 0.44
C THR A 215 -20.09 13.96 -0.10
N GLY A 216 -20.03 14.46 -1.33
CA GLY A 216 -18.79 14.80 -1.99
C GLY A 216 -18.05 13.59 -2.59
N THR A 217 -16.85 13.82 -3.06
CA THR A 217 -16.02 12.84 -3.76
C THR A 217 -14.89 12.32 -2.88
N TRP A 218 -14.49 11.09 -3.15
CA TRP A 218 -13.28 10.49 -2.62
C TRP A 218 -12.36 10.14 -3.78
N ALA A 219 -11.20 10.77 -3.83
CA ALA A 219 -10.20 10.59 -4.86
C ALA A 219 -8.99 9.80 -4.33
N GLN A 220 -8.47 8.89 -5.14
CA GLN A 220 -7.31 8.09 -4.82
C GLN A 220 -6.39 7.93 -6.02
N TRP A 221 -5.10 7.91 -5.77
CA TRP A 221 -4.08 7.56 -6.75
C TRP A 221 -3.90 6.05 -6.79
N GLU A 222 -3.86 5.48 -7.99
CA GLU A 222 -3.40 4.11 -8.27
C GLU A 222 -2.16 4.19 -9.16
N ALA A 223 -1.07 3.57 -8.73
CA ALA A 223 0.20 3.64 -9.43
C ALA A 223 1.03 2.37 -9.24
N VAL A 224 1.93 2.14 -10.17
CA VAL A 224 2.86 1.00 -10.09
C VAL A 224 4.26 1.48 -10.44
N TRP A 225 5.20 1.09 -9.59
CA TRP A 225 6.62 1.37 -9.77
C TRP A 225 7.43 0.08 -9.82
N ARG A 226 8.56 0.12 -10.53
CA ARG A 226 9.58 -0.93 -10.52
C ARG A 226 10.76 -0.46 -9.71
N ARG A 227 11.27 -1.30 -8.81
CA ARG A 227 12.53 -1.01 -8.13
C ARG A 227 13.67 -1.03 -9.15
N ARG A 228 14.46 0.04 -9.19
CA ARG A 228 15.64 0.11 -10.06
C ARG A 228 16.68 -0.93 -9.66
N VAL A 229 17.36 -1.48 -10.64
CA VAL A 229 18.56 -2.29 -10.43
C VAL A 229 19.71 -1.31 -10.11
N PRO A 230 20.44 -1.49 -9.01
CA PRO A 230 21.65 -0.71 -8.74
C PRO A 230 22.63 -0.81 -9.93
N VAL A 231 23.31 0.28 -10.24
CA VAL A 231 24.24 0.34 -11.38
C VAL A 231 25.35 -0.71 -11.25
N ASP A 232 25.76 -1.01 -10.00
CA ASP A 232 26.80 -1.99 -9.68
C ASP A 232 26.36 -3.44 -9.93
N ASP A 233 25.07 -3.71 -10.01
CA ASP A 233 24.48 -5.03 -10.27
C ASP A 233 24.06 -5.23 -11.74
N GLN A 234 24.33 -4.26 -12.62
CA GLN A 234 24.03 -4.43 -14.03
C GLN A 234 25.05 -5.39 -14.69
N PRO A 235 24.58 -6.42 -15.42
CA PRO A 235 25.49 -7.28 -16.15
C PRO A 235 26.32 -6.40 -17.12
N ALA A 236 27.64 -6.56 -17.09
CA ALA A 236 28.54 -5.84 -18.00
C ALA A 236 28.03 -6.05 -19.43
N VAL A 237 27.65 -4.97 -20.10
CA VAL A 237 27.34 -5.03 -21.53
C VAL A 237 28.64 -5.43 -22.23
N SER A 238 28.71 -6.67 -22.67
CA SER A 238 29.85 -7.16 -23.47
C SER A 238 29.88 -6.29 -24.73
N ALA A 239 30.87 -5.37 -24.76
CA ALA A 239 31.20 -4.64 -25.99
C ALA A 239 31.60 -5.71 -27.02
N GLY A 240 30.70 -5.97 -27.96
CA GLY A 240 30.97 -6.86 -29.09
C GLY A 240 32.19 -6.29 -29.81
N VAL A 241 33.27 -7.04 -29.76
CA VAL A 241 34.45 -6.80 -30.59
C VAL A 241 34.03 -7.04 -32.03
N ALA A 242 33.86 -5.97 -32.77
CA ALA A 242 33.77 -6.02 -34.23
C ALA A 242 35.18 -6.40 -34.73
N GLY A 243 35.31 -7.61 -35.22
CA GLY A 243 36.42 -8.12 -35.99
C GLY A 243 36.05 -8.23 -37.46
#